data_4c3923b097a06539fd2a2690b54dfc83
#
_entry.id   4c3923b097a06539fd2a2690b54dfc83
#
_cell.length_a   1.000
_cell.length_b   1.000
_cell.length_c   1.000
_cell.angle_alpha   90.00
_cell.angle_beta   90.00
_cell.angle_gamma   90.00
#
_symmetry.space_group_name_H-M   'P 1'
#
loop_
_entity.id
_entity.type
_entity.pdbx_description
1 polymer ?
#
loop_
_entity_poly.entity_id
_entity_poly.type
_entity_poly.pdbx_seq_one_letter_code
_entity_poly.pdbx_strand_id
1 'polypeptide(L)'
;MDEGEVAVRVRLATFNLENFGAAKDTAPLPERIQALRPQLVRLDADILCLQEVDAQPPEGAGKKAHPRSFRSLDALLDGTPYAGFHRAATKNRDRTDYADIHNIVLLSRWPLADVYSLRHDLVSEPVWRATTAEPVSEAPESLGWERPVLTAAVAFPNGRVLHLAGVHLRAPLAARVAGQKLDKFTWKSIGGWAEGYVLSEIKRAGQALEIRLWLDRLFAAEPEALVAVLGDFNAEEHHTPVEVILGREDNTGSGTLAGGVMTVAERSVAVDRRFSVIHQGRAQMLDHVLLSRALLAYYRDAEIHNEGLEDELVGYAAMTRPPQSFHAPVVATFEFPDK
;
A
#
# COMPACT_ATOMS: atom_id res chain seq x y z
N MET A 1 -10.16 39.46 22.75
CA MET A 1 -10.18 39.01 21.37
C MET A 1 -9.54 37.62 21.45
N ASP A 2 -10.37 36.61 21.27
CA ASP A 2 -9.96 35.24 21.28
C ASP A 2 -9.07 35.02 20.05
N GLU A 3 -7.76 34.87 20.26
CA GLU A 3 -6.86 34.44 19.18
C GLU A 3 -7.25 32.99 18.90
N GLY A 4 -8.07 32.82 17.86
CA GLY A 4 -8.60 31.53 17.49
C GLY A 4 -7.45 30.51 17.34
N GLU A 5 -7.50 29.45 18.13
CA GLU A 5 -6.67 28.27 17.99
C GLU A 5 -6.58 27.87 16.50
N VAL A 6 -5.41 28.02 15.90
CA VAL A 6 -5.19 27.64 14.50
C VAL A 6 -4.94 26.13 14.47
N ALA A 7 -6.00 25.37 14.27
CA ALA A 7 -5.89 23.92 14.13
C ALA A 7 -4.98 23.55 12.94
N VAL A 8 -4.05 22.62 13.13
CA VAL A 8 -3.22 22.08 12.04
C VAL A 8 -4.05 21.07 11.27
N ARG A 9 -4.45 21.45 10.05
CA ARG A 9 -5.08 20.50 9.11
C ARG A 9 -4.00 19.65 8.45
N VAL A 10 -4.24 18.33 8.40
CA VAL A 10 -3.37 17.35 7.75
C VAL A 10 -4.18 16.49 6.80
N ARG A 11 -3.75 16.40 5.55
CA ARG A 11 -4.32 15.51 4.53
C ARG A 11 -3.36 14.37 4.26
N LEU A 12 -3.81 13.15 4.55
CA LEU A 12 -3.08 11.90 4.34
C LEU A 12 -3.69 11.16 3.16
N ALA A 13 -2.90 10.87 2.12
CA ALA A 13 -3.40 10.22 0.92
C ALA A 13 -2.63 8.94 0.59
N THR A 14 -3.30 8.01 -0.08
CA THR A 14 -2.68 6.85 -0.73
C THR A 14 -3.09 6.76 -2.20
N PHE A 15 -2.17 6.35 -3.06
CA PHE A 15 -2.42 6.18 -4.48
C PHE A 15 -1.51 5.12 -5.11
N ASN A 16 -2.08 4.04 -5.61
CA ASN A 16 -1.36 3.07 -6.44
C ASN A 16 -1.19 3.66 -7.85
N LEU A 17 0.05 3.87 -8.27
CA LEU A 17 0.39 4.46 -9.58
C LEU A 17 0.47 3.44 -10.71
N GLU A 18 0.26 2.17 -10.43
CA GLU A 18 0.22 1.07 -11.40
C GLU A 18 1.46 0.99 -12.30
N ASN A 19 2.50 0.28 -11.83
CA ASN A 19 3.77 0.06 -12.53
C ASN A 19 4.47 1.37 -12.98
N PHE A 20 4.44 2.42 -12.17
CA PHE A 20 4.98 3.71 -12.55
C PHE A 20 6.51 3.71 -12.64
N GLY A 21 7.03 4.08 -13.79
CA GLY A 21 8.47 4.09 -14.08
C GLY A 21 9.00 2.78 -14.64
N ALA A 22 8.11 1.80 -14.92
CA ALA A 22 8.47 0.54 -15.58
C ALA A 22 9.07 0.77 -16.98
N ALA A 23 10.09 -0.02 -17.30
CA ALA A 23 10.77 0.08 -18.60
C ALA A 23 10.00 -0.58 -19.76
N LYS A 24 8.97 -1.39 -19.46
CA LYS A 24 8.20 -2.17 -20.44
C LYS A 24 6.75 -2.30 -20.00
N ASP A 25 5.91 -2.57 -20.99
CA ASP A 25 4.49 -2.91 -20.81
C ASP A 25 3.63 -1.80 -20.18
N THR A 26 4.11 -0.55 -20.19
CA THR A 26 3.37 0.64 -19.77
C THR A 26 3.36 1.69 -20.88
N ALA A 27 2.47 2.68 -20.79
CA ALA A 27 2.49 3.85 -21.66
C ALA A 27 3.81 4.62 -21.51
N PRO A 28 4.23 5.41 -22.50
CA PRO A 28 5.40 6.27 -22.41
C PRO A 28 5.34 7.19 -21.17
N LEU A 29 6.49 7.41 -20.53
CA LEU A 29 6.55 8.23 -19.31
C LEU A 29 5.90 9.62 -19.46
N PRO A 30 6.06 10.37 -20.55
CA PRO A 30 5.38 11.66 -20.70
C PRO A 30 3.85 11.56 -20.65
N GLU A 31 3.28 10.53 -21.27
CA GLU A 31 1.82 10.27 -21.28
C GLU A 31 1.34 9.89 -19.87
N ARG A 32 2.10 9.06 -19.15
CA ARG A 32 1.85 8.72 -17.75
C ARG A 32 1.87 9.96 -16.87
N ILE A 33 2.85 10.83 -17.04
CA ILE A 33 2.97 12.11 -16.30
C ILE A 33 1.77 13.00 -16.61
N GLN A 34 1.37 13.12 -17.86
CA GLN A 34 0.22 13.94 -18.26
C GLN A 34 -1.08 13.45 -17.62
N ALA A 35 -1.26 12.13 -17.49
CA ALA A 35 -2.46 11.54 -16.90
C ALA A 35 -2.46 11.60 -15.37
N LEU A 36 -1.32 11.35 -14.70
CA LEU A 36 -1.27 11.16 -13.25
C LEU A 36 -0.97 12.44 -12.46
N ARG A 37 -0.19 13.38 -13.03
CA ARG A 37 0.18 14.64 -12.32
C ARG A 37 -1.03 15.47 -11.88
N PRO A 38 -2.05 15.72 -12.72
CA PRO A 38 -3.24 16.46 -12.28
C PRO A 38 -3.98 15.78 -11.14
N GLN A 39 -4.04 14.43 -11.15
CA GLN A 39 -4.67 13.66 -10.08
C GLN A 39 -3.89 13.84 -8.78
N LEU A 40 -2.55 13.71 -8.80
CA LEU A 40 -1.71 13.94 -7.63
C LEU A 40 -1.87 15.35 -7.05
N VAL A 41 -1.80 16.37 -7.90
CA VAL A 41 -1.94 17.77 -7.44
C VAL A 41 -3.31 18.02 -6.79
N ARG A 42 -4.37 17.41 -7.32
CA ARG A 42 -5.73 17.54 -6.78
C ARG A 42 -5.88 16.95 -5.37
N LEU A 43 -5.03 15.99 -4.97
CA LEU A 43 -5.10 15.40 -3.62
C LEU A 43 -4.81 16.43 -2.53
N ASP A 44 -4.00 17.44 -2.83
CA ASP A 44 -3.55 18.46 -1.87
C ASP A 44 -3.09 17.84 -0.54
N ALA A 45 -2.32 16.75 -0.65
CA ALA A 45 -1.91 15.94 0.48
C ALA A 45 -0.68 16.51 1.17
N ASP A 46 -0.65 16.46 2.50
CA ASP A 46 0.54 16.78 3.29
C ASP A 46 1.46 15.57 3.45
N ILE A 47 0.86 14.38 3.41
CA ILE A 47 1.55 13.09 3.42
C ILE A 47 0.92 12.20 2.34
N LEU A 48 1.75 11.59 1.50
CA LEU A 48 1.30 10.79 0.37
C LEU A 48 2.04 9.45 0.33
N CYS A 49 1.29 8.35 0.32
CA CYS A 49 1.80 6.98 0.17
C CYS A 49 1.53 6.51 -1.25
N LEU A 50 2.58 6.28 -2.02
CA LEU A 50 2.50 5.81 -3.40
C LEU A 50 2.89 4.33 -3.47
N GLN A 51 2.14 3.54 -4.24
CA GLN A 51 2.45 2.14 -4.52
C GLN A 51 2.84 1.98 -5.99
N GLU A 52 3.48 0.86 -6.28
CA GLU A 52 3.95 0.46 -7.61
C GLU A 52 4.90 1.46 -8.29
N VAL A 53 5.79 2.03 -7.50
CA VAL A 53 6.83 2.92 -8.02
C VAL A 53 8.10 2.13 -8.30
N ASP A 54 8.52 2.10 -9.55
CA ASP A 54 9.75 1.42 -9.97
C ASP A 54 10.96 2.34 -9.80
N ALA A 55 12.07 1.76 -9.32
CA ALA A 55 13.35 2.46 -9.23
C ALA A 55 14.25 2.09 -10.41
N GLN A 56 14.80 3.09 -11.07
CA GLN A 56 15.62 2.93 -12.26
C GLN A 56 17.10 2.75 -11.91
N PRO A 57 17.85 1.89 -12.64
CA PRO A 57 19.30 1.81 -12.51
C PRO A 57 19.96 3.12 -13.00
N PRO A 58 21.26 3.35 -12.72
CA PRO A 58 21.99 4.48 -13.26
C PRO A 58 21.87 4.55 -14.78
N GLU A 59 21.85 5.76 -15.32
CA GLU A 59 21.72 5.98 -16.76
C GLU A 59 22.87 5.34 -17.54
N GLY A 60 22.54 4.67 -18.64
CA GLY A 60 23.52 3.93 -19.45
C GLY A 60 24.01 2.62 -18.84
N ALA A 61 23.61 2.28 -17.62
CA ALA A 61 24.01 1.04 -16.96
C ALA A 61 23.02 -0.11 -17.23
N GLY A 62 23.46 -1.34 -16.96
CA GLY A 62 22.61 -2.53 -17.09
C GLY A 62 21.48 -2.56 -16.07
N LYS A 63 20.40 -3.32 -16.36
CA LYS A 63 19.20 -3.41 -15.51
C LYS A 63 19.43 -3.78 -14.03
N LYS A 64 20.54 -4.47 -13.73
CA LYS A 64 20.90 -4.88 -12.38
C LYS A 64 21.85 -3.91 -11.67
N ALA A 65 22.19 -2.78 -12.32
CA ALA A 65 23.13 -1.83 -11.74
C ALA A 65 22.54 -1.04 -10.57
N HIS A 66 23.41 -0.64 -9.66
CA HIS A 66 23.15 0.11 -8.43
C HIS A 66 24.06 1.36 -8.37
N PRO A 67 23.73 2.40 -7.56
CA PRO A 67 22.49 2.53 -6.80
C PRO A 67 21.31 2.89 -7.69
N ARG A 68 20.12 2.46 -7.29
CA ARG A 68 18.88 2.80 -7.98
C ARG A 68 18.32 4.14 -7.52
N SER A 69 17.54 4.79 -8.38
CA SER A 69 16.89 6.08 -8.09
C SER A 69 15.50 6.15 -8.71
N PHE A 70 14.68 7.10 -8.24
CA PHE A 70 13.31 7.28 -8.70
C PHE A 70 13.19 8.40 -9.74
N ARG A 71 14.00 8.38 -10.81
CA ARG A 71 14.01 9.45 -11.84
C ARG A 71 12.64 9.66 -12.49
N SER A 72 11.90 8.57 -12.74
CA SER A 72 10.54 8.69 -13.29
C SER A 72 9.60 9.39 -12.32
N LEU A 73 9.70 9.08 -11.02
CA LEU A 73 8.92 9.76 -9.99
C LEU A 73 9.35 11.22 -9.85
N ASP A 74 10.66 11.52 -9.88
CA ASP A 74 11.15 12.89 -9.85
C ASP A 74 10.55 13.71 -11.00
N ALA A 75 10.51 13.15 -12.21
CA ALA A 75 9.88 13.79 -13.35
C ALA A 75 8.36 13.97 -13.19
N LEU A 76 7.64 13.06 -12.52
CA LEU A 76 6.21 13.20 -12.22
C LEU A 76 5.97 14.33 -11.22
N LEU A 77 6.82 14.43 -10.19
CA LEU A 77 6.67 15.40 -9.09
C LEU A 77 7.20 16.80 -9.45
N ASP A 78 8.03 16.92 -10.47
CA ASP A 78 8.59 18.21 -10.91
C ASP A 78 7.49 19.22 -11.23
N GLY A 79 7.62 20.44 -10.70
CA GLY A 79 6.62 21.49 -10.83
C GLY A 79 5.32 21.27 -10.01
N THR A 80 5.28 20.28 -9.12
CA THR A 80 4.18 20.08 -8.17
C THR A 80 4.60 20.49 -6.75
N PRO A 81 3.64 20.70 -5.82
CA PRO A 81 3.96 20.93 -4.41
C PRO A 81 4.81 19.81 -3.77
N TYR A 82 4.75 18.60 -4.30
CA TYR A 82 5.43 17.42 -3.77
C TYR A 82 6.94 17.35 -4.13
N ALA A 83 7.42 18.17 -5.06
CA ALA A 83 8.84 18.18 -5.47
C ALA A 83 9.80 18.44 -4.31
N GLY A 84 9.37 19.23 -3.31
CA GLY A 84 10.14 19.57 -2.11
C GLY A 84 9.87 18.70 -0.89
N PHE A 85 9.04 17.65 -1.00
CA PHE A 85 8.70 16.82 0.14
C PHE A 85 9.85 15.89 0.54
N HIS A 86 9.95 15.60 1.84
CA HIS A 86 10.79 14.53 2.36
C HIS A 86 10.31 13.19 1.82
N ARG A 87 11.25 12.31 1.49
CA ARG A 87 10.96 11.03 0.85
C ARG A 87 11.55 9.86 1.62
N ALA A 88 10.75 8.80 1.80
CA ALA A 88 11.20 7.48 2.19
C ALA A 88 10.66 6.43 1.21
N ALA A 89 11.39 5.33 1.02
CA ALA A 89 10.94 4.26 0.14
C ALA A 89 11.40 2.89 0.65
N THR A 90 10.66 1.86 0.26
CA THR A 90 11.00 0.48 0.57
C THR A 90 12.36 0.09 0.02
N LYS A 91 13.05 -0.77 0.76
CA LYS A 91 14.33 -1.36 0.38
C LYS A 91 14.14 -2.76 -0.21
N ASN A 92 15.12 -3.17 -1.02
CA ASN A 92 15.26 -4.54 -1.50
C ASN A 92 15.39 -5.55 -0.33
N ARG A 93 15.46 -6.85 -0.65
CA ARG A 93 15.52 -7.88 0.39
C ARG A 93 16.72 -7.72 1.33
N ASP A 94 17.85 -7.28 0.81
CA ASP A 94 19.09 -7.11 1.58
C ASP A 94 19.17 -5.73 2.26
N ARG A 95 18.16 -4.87 2.09
CA ARG A 95 18.07 -3.50 2.63
C ARG A 95 19.21 -2.57 2.21
N THR A 96 19.94 -2.94 1.18
CA THR A 96 21.11 -2.17 0.70
C THR A 96 20.74 -1.07 -0.28
N ASP A 97 19.62 -1.24 -1.04
CA ASP A 97 19.15 -0.31 -2.06
C ASP A 97 17.63 -0.39 -2.22
N TYR A 98 17.06 0.37 -3.14
CA TYR A 98 15.65 0.24 -3.54
C TYR A 98 15.44 -1.05 -4.37
N ALA A 99 14.24 -1.61 -4.29
CA ALA A 99 13.85 -2.68 -5.22
C ALA A 99 13.75 -2.12 -6.65
N ASP A 100 13.90 -3.00 -7.64
CA ASP A 100 13.73 -2.58 -9.05
C ASP A 100 12.29 -2.22 -9.40
N ILE A 101 11.33 -2.94 -8.85
CA ILE A 101 9.90 -2.75 -9.11
C ILE A 101 9.08 -2.66 -7.83
N HIS A 102 7.91 -2.05 -7.94
CA HIS A 102 6.83 -2.04 -6.95
C HIS A 102 7.25 -1.52 -5.56
N ASN A 103 8.08 -0.49 -5.52
CA ASN A 103 8.36 0.16 -4.24
C ASN A 103 7.13 0.88 -3.72
N ILE A 104 7.02 0.95 -2.39
CA ILE A 104 6.18 1.89 -1.67
C ILE A 104 7.03 3.12 -1.41
N VAL A 105 6.49 4.31 -1.71
CA VAL A 105 7.16 5.60 -1.47
C VAL A 105 6.27 6.46 -0.60
N LEU A 106 6.81 6.92 0.53
CA LEU A 106 6.20 7.95 1.37
C LEU A 106 6.79 9.31 1.03
N LEU A 107 5.94 10.28 0.78
CA LEU A 107 6.27 11.69 0.63
C LEU A 107 5.62 12.44 1.79
N SER A 108 6.33 13.36 2.43
CA SER A 108 5.81 14.14 3.55
C SER A 108 6.30 15.58 3.49
N ARG A 109 5.41 16.51 3.78
CA ARG A 109 5.75 17.94 3.99
C ARG A 109 6.76 18.10 5.13
N TRP A 110 6.71 17.22 6.14
CA TRP A 110 7.58 17.23 7.33
C TRP A 110 8.61 16.10 7.27
N PRO A 111 9.73 16.21 8.00
CA PRO A 111 10.75 15.17 8.05
C PRO A 111 10.19 13.81 8.44
N LEU A 112 10.68 12.76 7.77
CA LEU A 112 10.38 11.37 8.05
C LEU A 112 11.47 10.79 8.95
N ALA A 113 11.09 10.24 10.09
CA ALA A 113 11.97 9.55 11.05
C ALA A 113 11.61 8.05 11.13
N ASP A 114 12.47 7.26 11.75
CA ASP A 114 12.29 5.82 12.02
C ASP A 114 11.86 5.01 10.78
N VAL A 115 12.43 5.39 9.64
CA VAL A 115 12.12 4.77 8.35
C VAL A 115 12.64 3.34 8.32
N TYR A 116 11.74 2.37 8.12
CA TYR A 116 12.11 0.97 8.09
C TYR A 116 11.30 0.19 7.04
N SER A 117 11.94 -0.80 6.43
CA SER A 117 11.30 -1.76 5.51
C SER A 117 11.06 -3.07 6.25
N LEU A 118 9.87 -3.22 6.82
CA LEU A 118 9.46 -4.36 7.62
C LEU A 118 9.14 -5.57 6.72
N ARG A 119 9.89 -6.66 6.89
CA ARG A 119 9.71 -7.90 6.15
C ARG A 119 10.29 -9.07 6.93
N HIS A 120 9.45 -9.95 7.42
CA HIS A 120 9.82 -11.14 8.21
C HIS A 120 10.61 -10.82 9.50
N ASP A 121 10.44 -9.62 10.02
CA ASP A 121 11.05 -9.20 11.31
C ASP A 121 10.21 -9.65 12.50
N LEU A 122 8.90 -9.84 12.31
CA LEU A 122 7.93 -10.21 13.34
C LEU A 122 7.25 -11.55 13.06
N VAL A 123 7.17 -11.95 11.81
CA VAL A 123 6.57 -13.21 11.35
C VAL A 123 7.59 -13.93 10.49
N SER A 124 8.03 -15.10 10.93
CA SER A 124 8.95 -15.95 10.16
C SER A 124 8.36 -16.31 8.79
N GLU A 125 9.22 -16.49 7.79
CA GLU A 125 8.78 -16.97 6.48
C GLU A 125 8.04 -18.32 6.64
N PRO A 126 6.75 -18.43 6.26
CA PRO A 126 6.08 -19.71 6.22
C PRO A 126 6.79 -20.66 5.25
N VAL A 127 6.70 -21.95 5.50
CA VAL A 127 7.21 -22.96 4.58
C VAL A 127 6.09 -23.84 4.05
N TRP A 128 6.19 -24.24 2.79
CA TRP A 128 5.17 -25.05 2.14
C TRP A 128 5.83 -26.10 1.25
N ARG A 129 5.33 -27.32 1.30
CA ARG A 129 5.69 -28.37 0.34
C ARG A 129 4.56 -28.50 -0.68
N ALA A 130 4.83 -28.10 -1.91
CA ALA A 130 3.81 -28.11 -2.96
C ALA A 130 3.34 -29.54 -3.28
N THR A 131 2.05 -29.77 -3.09
CA THR A 131 1.42 -31.10 -3.26
C THR A 131 1.15 -31.43 -4.72
N THR A 132 0.83 -30.41 -5.53
CA THR A 132 0.51 -30.59 -6.96
C THR A 132 1.71 -30.33 -7.88
N ALA A 133 2.90 -30.05 -7.31
CA ALA A 133 4.10 -29.77 -8.11
C ALA A 133 4.50 -30.95 -9.00
N GLU A 134 4.95 -30.62 -10.21
CA GLU A 134 5.53 -31.58 -11.17
C GLU A 134 6.86 -31.03 -11.71
N PRO A 135 8.01 -31.68 -11.44
CA PRO A 135 8.14 -32.89 -10.58
C PRO A 135 7.73 -32.63 -9.12
N VAL A 136 7.42 -33.73 -8.41
CA VAL A 136 7.04 -33.64 -6.98
C VAL A 136 8.11 -32.89 -6.19
N SER A 137 7.68 -31.95 -5.36
CA SER A 137 8.59 -31.20 -4.49
C SER A 137 9.21 -32.10 -3.43
N GLU A 138 10.53 -32.14 -3.37
CA GLU A 138 11.27 -33.00 -2.43
C GLU A 138 11.30 -32.41 -1.01
N ALA A 139 11.33 -31.09 -0.90
CA ALA A 139 11.43 -30.35 0.35
C ALA A 139 10.46 -29.16 0.40
N PRO A 140 10.08 -28.68 1.60
CA PRO A 140 9.36 -27.43 1.74
C PRO A 140 10.19 -26.25 1.24
N GLU A 141 9.52 -25.29 0.61
CA GLU A 141 10.10 -24.01 0.18
C GLU A 141 9.57 -22.86 1.03
N SER A 142 10.37 -21.82 1.20
CA SER A 142 10.00 -20.61 1.92
C SER A 142 9.02 -19.78 1.11
N LEU A 143 7.96 -19.30 1.77
CA LEU A 143 6.90 -18.47 1.22
C LEU A 143 7.06 -17.00 1.66
N GLY A 144 8.21 -16.40 1.37
CA GLY A 144 8.40 -14.99 1.66
C GLY A 144 7.45 -14.10 0.84
N TRP A 145 7.00 -12.98 1.46
CA TRP A 145 6.27 -11.95 0.71
C TRP A 145 7.21 -11.08 -0.11
N GLU A 146 6.71 -10.64 -1.25
CA GLU A 146 7.53 -9.97 -2.26
C GLU A 146 7.91 -8.56 -1.86
N ARG A 147 6.98 -7.83 -1.23
CA ARG A 147 7.12 -6.41 -0.89
C ARG A 147 7.19 -6.23 0.63
N PRO A 148 8.08 -5.38 1.15
CA PRO A 148 8.05 -5.01 2.57
C PRO A 148 6.93 -4.00 2.85
N VAL A 149 6.56 -3.85 4.12
CA VAL A 149 5.80 -2.70 4.61
C VAL A 149 6.78 -1.56 4.85
N LEU A 150 6.43 -0.34 4.47
CA LEU A 150 7.24 0.85 4.74
C LEU A 150 6.72 1.55 5.99
N THR A 151 7.47 1.47 7.10
CA THR A 151 7.12 2.22 8.31
C THR A 151 7.92 3.51 8.40
N ALA A 152 7.32 4.55 8.97
CA ALA A 152 7.95 5.83 9.27
C ALA A 152 7.20 6.56 10.38
N ALA A 153 7.82 7.56 10.98
CA ALA A 153 7.21 8.51 11.90
C ALA A 153 7.31 9.93 11.34
N VAL A 154 6.28 10.73 11.54
CA VAL A 154 6.24 12.16 11.16
C VAL A 154 5.94 12.98 12.40
N ALA A 155 6.85 13.87 12.77
CA ALA A 155 6.63 14.83 13.83
C ALA A 155 6.03 16.11 13.26
N PHE A 156 4.83 16.49 13.73
CA PHE A 156 4.18 17.76 13.37
C PHE A 156 4.73 18.94 14.17
N PRO A 157 4.58 20.19 13.67
CA PRO A 157 5.06 21.39 14.38
C PRO A 157 4.49 21.53 15.79
N ASN A 158 3.28 21.03 16.05
CA ASN A 158 2.64 21.03 17.38
C ASN A 158 3.20 19.92 18.33
N GLY A 159 4.25 19.22 17.93
CA GLY A 159 4.93 18.18 18.72
C GLY A 159 4.21 16.82 18.78
N ARG A 160 3.11 16.63 18.04
CA ARG A 160 2.49 15.30 17.88
C ARG A 160 3.27 14.46 16.89
N VAL A 161 3.28 13.15 17.08
CA VAL A 161 3.93 12.20 16.17
C VAL A 161 2.88 11.29 15.55
N LEU A 162 2.87 11.19 14.22
CA LEU A 162 2.06 10.25 13.46
C LEU A 162 2.95 9.10 12.99
N HIS A 163 2.62 7.88 13.38
CA HIS A 163 3.26 6.67 12.89
C HIS A 163 2.52 6.17 11.65
N LEU A 164 3.28 5.83 10.62
CA LEU A 164 2.78 5.41 9.31
C LEU A 164 3.26 4.00 8.98
N ALA A 165 2.38 3.22 8.40
CA ALA A 165 2.72 1.97 7.72
C ALA A 165 2.12 1.99 6.31
N GLY A 166 2.97 2.22 5.30
CA GLY A 166 2.61 2.10 3.90
C GLY A 166 2.60 0.64 3.47
N VAL A 167 1.51 0.18 2.85
CA VAL A 167 1.31 -1.21 2.46
C VAL A 167 1.03 -1.36 0.97
N HIS A 168 1.46 -2.49 0.41
CA HIS A 168 0.99 -3.01 -0.87
C HIS A 168 0.99 -4.53 -0.78
N LEU A 169 -0.13 -5.08 -0.32
CA LEU A 169 -0.27 -6.52 -0.13
C LEU A 169 -0.34 -7.24 -1.48
N ARG A 170 -0.05 -8.53 -1.45
CA ARG A 170 -0.15 -9.35 -2.65
C ARG A 170 -1.60 -9.42 -3.15
N ALA A 171 -1.79 -9.24 -4.48
CA ALA A 171 -3.08 -9.49 -5.12
C ALA A 171 -3.54 -10.95 -4.94
N PRO A 172 -4.86 -11.22 -4.88
CA PRO A 172 -5.42 -12.56 -4.73
C PRO A 172 -5.30 -13.38 -6.04
N LEU A 173 -4.10 -13.40 -6.62
CA LEU A 173 -3.78 -14.16 -7.82
C LEU A 173 -2.97 -15.39 -7.44
N ALA A 174 -3.32 -16.54 -8.00
CA ALA A 174 -2.66 -17.81 -7.72
C ALA A 174 -1.15 -17.74 -7.99
N ALA A 175 -0.34 -18.03 -6.96
CA ALA A 175 1.10 -18.11 -7.07
C ALA A 175 1.51 -19.30 -7.97
N ARG A 176 2.69 -19.19 -8.59
CA ARG A 176 3.20 -20.26 -9.45
C ARG A 176 3.48 -21.52 -8.62
N VAL A 177 2.95 -22.65 -9.10
CA VAL A 177 3.31 -23.99 -8.64
C VAL A 177 4.07 -24.68 -9.78
N ALA A 178 5.19 -25.32 -9.46
CA ALA A 178 6.05 -25.96 -10.46
C ALA A 178 5.26 -27.00 -11.28
N GLY A 179 5.42 -26.96 -12.62
CA GLY A 179 4.74 -27.89 -13.54
C GLY A 179 3.22 -27.68 -13.72
N GLN A 180 2.61 -26.75 -12.99
CA GLN A 180 1.15 -26.50 -13.05
C GLN A 180 0.74 -25.35 -13.98
N LYS A 181 1.70 -24.73 -14.67
CA LYS A 181 1.44 -23.70 -15.71
C LYS A 181 1.84 -24.23 -17.09
N LEU A 182 0.93 -24.15 -18.07
CA LEU A 182 1.19 -24.44 -19.47
C LEU A 182 1.84 -23.22 -20.18
N ASP A 183 1.38 -22.03 -19.82
CA ASP A 183 1.93 -20.73 -20.25
C ASP A 183 1.73 -19.69 -19.14
N LYS A 184 1.95 -18.40 -19.43
CA LYS A 184 1.82 -17.31 -18.46
C LYS A 184 0.42 -17.27 -17.81
N PHE A 185 -0.63 -17.61 -18.53
CA PHE A 185 -2.04 -17.42 -18.10
C PHE A 185 -2.78 -18.75 -17.87
N THR A 186 -2.34 -19.86 -18.50
CA THR A 186 -3.07 -21.11 -18.53
C THR A 186 -2.57 -22.11 -17.49
N TRP A 187 -3.47 -22.58 -16.65
CA TRP A 187 -3.20 -23.60 -15.66
C TRP A 187 -3.43 -25.00 -16.22
N LYS A 188 -2.56 -25.93 -15.82
CA LYS A 188 -2.64 -27.36 -16.22
C LYS A 188 -3.81 -28.05 -15.52
N SER A 189 -4.08 -27.71 -14.25
CA SER A 189 -5.13 -28.34 -13.45
C SER A 189 -5.79 -27.34 -12.51
N ILE A 190 -7.04 -27.61 -12.11
CA ILE A 190 -7.75 -26.85 -11.08
C ILE A 190 -7.04 -27.00 -9.73
N GLY A 191 -6.53 -28.20 -9.40
CA GLY A 191 -5.76 -28.45 -8.16
C GLY A 191 -4.51 -27.60 -8.08
N GLY A 192 -3.73 -27.50 -9.17
CA GLY A 192 -2.54 -26.65 -9.22
C GLY A 192 -2.85 -25.17 -9.09
N TRP A 193 -3.94 -24.69 -9.73
CA TRP A 193 -4.44 -23.33 -9.53
C TRP A 193 -4.87 -23.09 -8.09
N ALA A 194 -5.64 -24.00 -7.49
CA ALA A 194 -6.13 -23.87 -6.12
C ALA A 194 -5.01 -23.84 -5.09
N GLU A 195 -3.98 -24.71 -5.25
CA GLU A 195 -2.79 -24.66 -4.41
C GLU A 195 -2.06 -23.33 -4.56
N GLY A 196 -1.86 -22.84 -5.78
CA GLY A 196 -1.27 -21.51 -6.01
C GLY A 196 -2.06 -20.38 -5.37
N TYR A 197 -3.39 -20.48 -5.35
CA TYR A 197 -4.25 -19.50 -4.69
C TYR A 197 -4.05 -19.53 -3.17
N VAL A 198 -4.03 -20.69 -2.55
CA VAL A 198 -3.73 -20.87 -1.12
C VAL A 198 -2.37 -20.28 -0.75
N LEU A 199 -1.33 -20.50 -1.58
CA LEU A 199 0.00 -19.92 -1.34
C LEU A 199 -0.03 -18.39 -1.34
N SER A 200 -0.83 -17.78 -2.19
CA SER A 200 -1.00 -16.33 -2.20
C SER A 200 -1.73 -15.83 -0.94
N GLU A 201 -2.76 -16.54 -0.48
CA GLU A 201 -3.47 -16.19 0.76
C GLU A 201 -2.59 -16.33 2.00
N ILE A 202 -1.74 -17.37 2.09
CA ILE A 202 -0.75 -17.50 3.16
C ILE A 202 0.20 -16.30 3.21
N LYS A 203 0.71 -15.86 2.06
CA LYS A 203 1.62 -14.71 1.98
C LYS A 203 0.94 -13.42 2.44
N ARG A 204 -0.24 -13.11 1.92
CA ARG A 204 -0.93 -11.86 2.24
C ARG A 204 -1.46 -11.83 3.68
N ALA A 205 -1.97 -12.95 4.19
CA ALA A 205 -2.40 -13.07 5.58
C ALA A 205 -1.21 -13.02 6.55
N GLY A 206 -0.09 -13.65 6.22
CA GLY A 206 1.14 -13.58 7.01
C GLY A 206 1.73 -12.17 7.08
N GLN A 207 1.71 -11.42 5.97
CA GLN A 207 2.12 -10.02 5.96
C GLN A 207 1.17 -9.13 6.78
N ALA A 208 -0.14 -9.38 6.70
CA ALA A 208 -1.13 -8.68 7.52
C ALA A 208 -0.91 -8.93 9.03
N LEU A 209 -0.58 -10.17 9.41
CA LEU A 209 -0.21 -10.50 10.79
C LEU A 209 1.06 -9.74 11.23
N GLU A 210 2.05 -9.60 10.35
CA GLU A 210 3.27 -8.83 10.66
C GLU A 210 2.94 -7.36 10.95
N ILE A 211 2.05 -6.75 10.16
CA ILE A 211 1.55 -5.39 10.41
C ILE A 211 0.82 -5.31 11.76
N ARG A 212 -0.05 -6.29 12.07
CA ARG A 212 -0.76 -6.34 13.36
C ARG A 212 0.20 -6.41 14.54
N LEU A 213 1.22 -7.26 14.48
CA LEU A 213 2.21 -7.39 15.52
C LEU A 213 3.09 -6.13 15.67
N TRP A 214 3.35 -5.42 14.59
CA TRP A 214 3.99 -4.10 14.64
C TRP A 214 3.10 -3.09 15.37
N LEU A 215 1.80 -3.04 15.07
CA LEU A 215 0.83 -2.20 15.77
C LEU A 215 0.77 -2.53 17.27
N ASP A 216 0.71 -3.83 17.62
CA ASP A 216 0.64 -4.26 19.01
C ASP A 216 1.88 -3.83 19.81
N ARG A 217 3.08 -3.92 19.20
CA ARG A 217 4.32 -3.42 19.84
C ARG A 217 4.29 -1.91 20.05
N LEU A 218 3.77 -1.18 19.07
CA LEU A 218 3.66 0.27 19.15
C LEU A 218 2.66 0.67 20.25
N PHE A 219 1.47 0.08 20.28
CA PHE A 219 0.46 0.38 21.31
C PHE A 219 0.87 -0.09 22.71
N ALA A 220 1.70 -1.13 22.82
CA ALA A 220 2.26 -1.53 24.11
C ALA A 220 3.25 -0.48 24.67
N ALA A 221 4.00 0.19 23.78
CA ALA A 221 4.94 1.26 24.16
C ALA A 221 4.22 2.62 24.33
N GLU A 222 3.23 2.91 23.49
CA GLU A 222 2.50 4.17 23.43
C GLU A 222 1.00 3.88 23.16
N PRO A 223 0.19 3.67 24.22
CA PRO A 223 -1.22 3.29 24.08
C PRO A 223 -2.09 4.28 23.29
N GLU A 224 -1.75 5.57 23.31
CA GLU A 224 -2.43 6.64 22.57
C GLU A 224 -1.68 7.06 21.29
N ALA A 225 -0.88 6.15 20.70
CA ALA A 225 -0.15 6.43 19.48
C ALA A 225 -1.11 6.81 18.34
N LEU A 226 -0.78 7.90 17.64
CA LEU A 226 -1.44 8.27 16.40
C LEU A 226 -0.87 7.40 15.28
N VAL A 227 -1.66 6.51 14.72
CA VAL A 227 -1.20 5.53 13.73
C VAL A 227 -2.12 5.50 12.53
N ALA A 228 -1.54 5.51 11.34
CA ALA A 228 -2.24 5.20 10.10
C ALA A 228 -1.54 4.06 9.34
N VAL A 229 -2.32 3.06 8.92
CA VAL A 229 -1.89 2.03 7.97
C VAL A 229 -2.62 2.30 6.65
N LEU A 230 -1.88 2.56 5.57
CA LEU A 230 -2.49 3.02 4.32
C LEU A 230 -1.80 2.43 3.10
N GLY A 231 -2.54 2.24 2.03
CA GLY A 231 -2.01 1.69 0.79
C GLY A 231 -3.01 0.83 0.03
N ASP A 232 -2.48 0.07 -0.90
CA ASP A 232 -3.20 -0.97 -1.62
C ASP A 232 -3.13 -2.30 -0.85
N PHE A 233 -4.25 -2.69 -0.26
CA PHE A 233 -4.38 -3.95 0.48
C PHE A 233 -4.71 -5.12 -0.45
N ASN A 234 -5.08 -4.85 -1.71
CA ASN A 234 -5.60 -5.86 -2.63
C ASN A 234 -6.71 -6.71 -1.99
N ALA A 235 -7.47 -6.14 -1.09
CA ALA A 235 -8.48 -6.80 -0.25
C ALA A 235 -9.55 -5.81 0.16
N GLU A 236 -10.80 -6.22 0.13
CA GLU A 236 -11.91 -5.48 0.71
C GLU A 236 -11.91 -5.63 2.25
N GLU A 237 -12.59 -4.74 2.94
CA GLU A 237 -12.60 -4.65 4.41
C GLU A 237 -12.91 -5.99 5.12
N HIS A 238 -13.81 -6.80 4.55
CA HIS A 238 -14.20 -8.09 5.11
C HIS A 238 -13.30 -9.27 4.74
N HIS A 239 -12.22 -9.03 3.97
CA HIS A 239 -11.25 -10.06 3.63
C HIS A 239 -10.20 -10.22 4.75
N THR A 240 -9.70 -11.45 4.90
CA THR A 240 -8.77 -11.84 5.96
C THR A 240 -7.61 -10.85 6.19
N PRO A 241 -6.91 -10.33 5.18
CA PRO A 241 -5.78 -9.43 5.44
C PRO A 241 -6.20 -8.14 6.15
N VAL A 242 -7.31 -7.53 5.76
CA VAL A 242 -7.82 -6.31 6.39
C VAL A 242 -8.35 -6.60 7.79
N GLU A 243 -9.15 -7.65 7.96
CA GLU A 243 -9.67 -8.11 9.26
C GLU A 243 -8.56 -8.36 10.28
N VAL A 244 -7.46 -8.99 9.87
CA VAL A 244 -6.30 -9.26 10.73
C VAL A 244 -5.65 -7.95 11.20
N ILE A 245 -5.49 -6.97 10.31
CA ILE A 245 -4.87 -5.68 10.68
C ILE A 245 -5.82 -4.85 11.56
N LEU A 246 -7.11 -4.83 11.25
CA LEU A 246 -8.12 -4.12 12.03
C LEU A 246 -8.15 -4.62 13.49
N GLY A 247 -8.10 -5.94 13.68
CA GLY A 247 -8.33 -6.58 14.97
C GLY A 247 -9.81 -6.50 15.36
N ARG A 248 -10.42 -7.66 15.63
CA ARG A 248 -11.85 -7.77 15.97
C ARG A 248 -11.98 -8.03 17.48
N GLU A 249 -12.12 -6.96 18.27
CA GLU A 249 -12.30 -7.06 19.71
C GLU A 249 -13.49 -7.98 20.08
N ASP A 250 -14.59 -7.86 19.36
CA ASP A 250 -15.80 -8.67 19.54
C ASP A 250 -15.53 -10.18 19.38
N ASN A 251 -14.54 -10.55 18.55
CA ASN A 251 -14.10 -11.93 18.36
C ASN A 251 -13.11 -12.41 19.44
N THR A 252 -12.41 -11.49 20.11
CA THR A 252 -11.43 -11.85 21.15
C THR A 252 -12.09 -12.22 22.49
N GLY A 253 -13.32 -11.79 22.72
CA GLY A 253 -13.99 -11.91 24.00
C GLY A 253 -13.38 -11.06 25.13
N SER A 254 -12.49 -10.13 24.81
CA SER A 254 -11.78 -9.27 25.77
C SER A 254 -11.93 -7.79 25.45
N GLY A 255 -12.86 -7.11 26.12
CA GLY A 255 -13.10 -5.66 25.96
C GLY A 255 -11.90 -4.78 26.31
N THR A 256 -10.91 -5.30 27.04
CA THR A 256 -9.67 -4.58 27.36
C THR A 256 -8.78 -4.36 26.12
N LEU A 257 -9.00 -5.10 25.04
CA LEU A 257 -8.26 -5.00 23.79
C LEU A 257 -8.82 -3.92 22.82
N ALA A 258 -9.94 -3.28 23.16
CA ALA A 258 -10.59 -2.26 22.33
C ALA A 258 -9.65 -1.09 21.94
N GLY A 259 -8.67 -0.76 22.79
CA GLY A 259 -7.68 0.29 22.50
C GLY A 259 -6.77 -0.03 21.31
N GLY A 260 -6.56 -1.32 21.00
CA GLY A 260 -5.69 -1.79 19.92
C GLY A 260 -6.40 -1.96 18.56
N VAL A 261 -7.72 -1.75 18.49
CA VAL A 261 -8.49 -1.91 17.24
C VAL A 261 -8.24 -0.73 16.31
N MET A 262 -8.10 -1.02 15.00
CA MET A 262 -8.04 -0.01 13.95
C MET A 262 -9.42 0.22 13.34
N THR A 263 -9.64 1.40 12.74
CA THR A 263 -10.89 1.79 12.09
C THR A 263 -10.62 2.23 10.66
N VAL A 264 -11.48 1.84 9.73
CA VAL A 264 -11.41 2.22 8.30
C VAL A 264 -11.94 3.64 8.11
N ALA A 265 -11.13 4.56 7.58
CA ALA A 265 -11.50 5.96 7.38
C ALA A 265 -12.64 6.12 6.36
N GLU A 266 -12.57 5.41 5.25
CA GLU A 266 -13.53 5.48 4.15
C GLU A 266 -14.92 4.90 4.47
N ARG A 267 -15.14 4.38 5.67
CA ARG A 267 -16.50 4.04 6.15
C ARG A 267 -17.43 5.26 6.20
N SER A 268 -16.89 6.45 6.33
CA SER A 268 -17.64 7.71 6.26
C SER A 268 -18.14 8.07 4.86
N VAL A 269 -17.56 7.48 3.81
CA VAL A 269 -17.98 7.69 2.42
C VAL A 269 -19.23 6.86 2.14
N ALA A 270 -20.20 7.44 1.41
CA ALA A 270 -21.42 6.73 1.01
C ALA A 270 -21.10 5.43 0.26
N VAL A 271 -21.85 4.36 0.52
CA VAL A 271 -21.55 3.00 0.06
C VAL A 271 -21.45 2.91 -1.46
N ASP A 272 -22.33 3.62 -2.18
CA ASP A 272 -22.36 3.67 -3.65
C ASP A 272 -21.15 4.40 -4.27
N ARG A 273 -20.40 5.14 -3.47
CA ARG A 273 -19.18 5.86 -3.86
C ARG A 273 -17.91 5.29 -3.23
N ARG A 274 -18.02 4.24 -2.41
CA ARG A 274 -16.93 3.63 -1.66
C ARG A 274 -16.29 2.51 -2.48
N PHE A 275 -15.47 2.90 -3.45
CA PHE A 275 -14.67 1.97 -4.26
C PHE A 275 -13.42 2.67 -4.80
N SER A 276 -12.34 1.93 -4.91
CA SER A 276 -11.08 2.42 -5.46
C SER A 276 -10.68 1.74 -6.77
N VAL A 277 -11.35 0.65 -7.14
CA VAL A 277 -11.11 -0.11 -8.38
C VAL A 277 -12.44 -0.55 -8.98
N ILE A 278 -12.54 -0.58 -10.32
CA ILE A 278 -13.62 -1.27 -11.04
C ILE A 278 -12.99 -2.39 -11.85
N HIS A 279 -13.36 -3.64 -11.54
CA HIS A 279 -12.86 -4.82 -12.24
C HIS A 279 -14.03 -5.70 -12.70
N GLN A 280 -14.15 -5.94 -14.01
CA GLN A 280 -15.24 -6.70 -14.63
C GLN A 280 -16.64 -6.20 -14.24
N GLY A 281 -16.84 -4.89 -14.23
CA GLY A 281 -18.09 -4.24 -13.84
C GLY A 281 -18.37 -4.26 -12.32
N ARG A 282 -17.44 -4.71 -11.49
CA ARG A 282 -17.55 -4.73 -10.03
C ARG A 282 -16.72 -3.64 -9.42
N ALA A 283 -17.37 -2.74 -8.71
CA ALA A 283 -16.71 -1.75 -7.87
C ALA A 283 -16.19 -2.44 -6.59
N GLN A 284 -14.90 -2.26 -6.30
CA GLN A 284 -14.22 -2.85 -5.14
C GLN A 284 -13.43 -1.78 -4.40
N MET A 285 -13.38 -1.88 -3.07
CA MET A 285 -12.54 -1.02 -2.24
C MET A 285 -11.29 -1.80 -1.85
N LEU A 286 -10.16 -1.52 -2.49
CA LEU A 286 -8.90 -2.24 -2.31
C LEU A 286 -7.81 -1.38 -1.67
N ASP A 287 -7.94 -0.05 -1.78
CA ASP A 287 -7.03 0.95 -1.22
C ASP A 287 -7.66 1.53 0.06
N HIS A 288 -7.00 1.39 1.21
CA HIS A 288 -7.57 1.76 2.50
C HIS A 288 -6.67 2.72 3.28
N VAL A 289 -7.30 3.46 4.21
CA VAL A 289 -6.64 4.20 5.27
C VAL A 289 -7.21 3.73 6.61
N LEU A 290 -6.42 2.96 7.36
CA LEU A 290 -6.81 2.44 8.67
C LEU A 290 -6.23 3.34 9.76
N LEU A 291 -7.04 3.72 10.73
CA LEU A 291 -6.73 4.69 11.78
C LEU A 291 -6.73 4.04 13.15
N SER A 292 -5.75 4.37 14.00
CA SER A 292 -5.83 4.06 15.42
C SER A 292 -6.97 4.86 16.09
N ARG A 293 -7.45 4.37 17.22
CA ARG A 293 -8.50 5.03 18.01
C ARG A 293 -8.11 6.46 18.38
N ALA A 294 -6.85 6.69 18.76
CA ALA A 294 -6.35 8.01 19.09
C ALA A 294 -6.34 8.94 17.88
N LEU A 295 -5.97 8.45 16.70
CA LEU A 295 -6.00 9.25 15.45
C LEU A 295 -7.43 9.56 15.01
N LEU A 296 -8.36 8.62 15.20
CA LEU A 296 -9.78 8.80 14.87
C LEU A 296 -10.40 10.01 15.58
N ALA A 297 -9.91 10.40 16.76
CA ALA A 297 -10.38 11.59 17.48
C ALA A 297 -10.16 12.89 16.69
N TYR A 298 -9.19 12.94 15.81
CA TYR A 298 -8.85 14.09 14.97
C TYR A 298 -9.38 13.97 13.54
N TYR A 299 -9.97 12.85 13.19
CA TYR A 299 -10.53 12.59 11.86
C TYR A 299 -11.70 13.51 11.54
N ARG A 300 -11.79 13.99 10.29
CA ARG A 300 -12.88 14.84 9.80
C ARG A 300 -13.65 14.18 8.67
N ASP A 301 -12.97 13.79 7.61
CA ASP A 301 -13.59 13.19 6.43
C ASP A 301 -12.63 12.27 5.66
N ALA A 302 -13.20 11.51 4.73
CA ALA A 302 -12.45 10.81 3.69
C ALA A 302 -13.04 11.13 2.31
N GLU A 303 -12.16 11.19 1.33
CA GLU A 303 -12.48 11.38 -0.09
C GLU A 303 -11.91 10.20 -0.87
N ILE A 304 -12.65 9.71 -1.87
CA ILE A 304 -12.17 8.74 -2.86
C ILE A 304 -12.33 9.40 -4.22
N HIS A 305 -11.22 9.66 -4.91
CA HIS A 305 -11.23 10.39 -6.17
C HIS A 305 -11.47 9.44 -7.34
N ASN A 306 -12.67 8.86 -7.38
CA ASN A 306 -13.09 7.83 -8.35
C ASN A 306 -14.03 8.31 -9.44
N GLU A 307 -14.22 9.63 -9.60
CA GLU A 307 -15.19 10.20 -10.54
C GLU A 307 -14.89 9.88 -12.01
N GLY A 308 -13.62 9.69 -12.35
CA GLY A 308 -13.17 9.33 -13.69
C GLY A 308 -12.60 7.92 -13.79
N LEU A 309 -12.86 7.07 -12.78
CA LEU A 309 -12.31 5.72 -12.75
C LEU A 309 -12.96 4.84 -13.80
N GLU A 310 -12.14 4.22 -14.63
CA GLU A 310 -12.57 3.27 -15.66
C GLU A 310 -12.46 1.84 -15.16
N ASP A 311 -13.20 0.91 -15.79
CA ASP A 311 -13.04 -0.53 -15.55
C ASP A 311 -11.69 -0.98 -16.10
N GLU A 312 -10.86 -1.58 -15.24
CA GLU A 312 -9.51 -2.05 -15.58
C GLU A 312 -9.51 -2.95 -16.81
N LEU A 313 -10.42 -3.94 -16.85
CA LEU A 313 -10.47 -4.89 -17.97
C LEU A 313 -10.86 -4.23 -19.28
N VAL A 314 -11.81 -3.29 -19.23
CA VAL A 314 -12.24 -2.52 -20.40
C VAL A 314 -11.11 -1.59 -20.86
N GLY A 315 -10.43 -0.93 -19.93
CA GLY A 315 -9.30 -0.06 -20.24
C GLY A 315 -8.17 -0.80 -20.96
N TYR A 316 -7.76 -1.95 -20.44
CA TYR A 316 -6.73 -2.80 -21.10
C TYR A 316 -7.21 -3.44 -22.41
N ALA A 317 -8.51 -3.67 -22.58
CA ALA A 317 -9.07 -4.13 -23.86
C ALA A 317 -9.13 -3.01 -24.92
N ALA A 318 -9.38 -1.77 -24.48
CA ALA A 318 -9.47 -0.61 -25.36
C ALA A 318 -8.09 -0.06 -25.74
N MET A 319 -7.10 -0.14 -24.85
CA MET A 319 -5.76 0.39 -25.06
C MET A 319 -4.70 -0.57 -24.48
N THR A 320 -3.75 -0.96 -25.32
CA THR A 320 -2.68 -1.91 -24.93
C THR A 320 -1.82 -1.41 -23.76
N ARG A 321 -1.69 -0.08 -23.60
CA ARG A 321 -0.88 0.57 -22.55
C ARG A 321 -1.58 1.83 -22.07
N PRO A 322 -2.58 1.70 -21.19
CA PRO A 322 -3.27 2.85 -20.63
C PRO A 322 -2.31 3.78 -19.87
N PRO A 323 -2.42 5.12 -20.01
CA PRO A 323 -1.56 6.06 -19.30
C PRO A 323 -2.01 6.34 -17.86
N GLN A 324 -3.29 6.13 -17.54
CA GLN A 324 -3.86 6.33 -16.20
C GLN A 324 -3.55 5.14 -15.27
N SER A 325 -3.87 5.29 -14.00
CA SER A 325 -4.04 4.20 -13.06
C SER A 325 -5.50 3.78 -13.00
N PHE A 326 -5.77 2.48 -12.81
CA PHE A 326 -7.11 1.95 -12.53
C PHE A 326 -7.40 1.87 -11.04
N HIS A 327 -6.57 2.49 -10.21
CA HIS A 327 -6.83 2.75 -8.80
C HIS A 327 -7.23 4.21 -8.60
N ALA A 328 -8.24 4.43 -7.78
CA ALA A 328 -8.60 5.76 -7.31
C ALA A 328 -7.83 6.09 -6.03
N PRO A 329 -7.22 7.27 -5.92
CA PRO A 329 -6.60 7.70 -4.67
C PRO A 329 -7.64 7.89 -3.57
N VAL A 330 -7.22 7.58 -2.33
CA VAL A 330 -8.00 7.77 -1.10
C VAL A 330 -7.31 8.81 -0.23
N VAL A 331 -8.07 9.77 0.28
CA VAL A 331 -7.58 10.85 1.14
C VAL A 331 -8.35 10.83 2.45
N ALA A 332 -7.65 10.94 3.58
CA ALA A 332 -8.23 11.16 4.89
C ALA A 332 -7.75 12.51 5.45
N THR A 333 -8.67 13.31 5.97
CA THR A 333 -8.41 14.65 6.52
C THR A 333 -8.51 14.63 8.04
N PHE A 334 -7.54 15.29 8.68
CA PHE A 334 -7.46 15.43 10.13
C PHE A 334 -7.30 16.89 10.52
N GLU A 335 -7.80 17.25 11.70
CA GLU A 335 -7.58 18.54 12.32
C GLU A 335 -7.04 18.34 13.73
N PHE A 336 -5.81 18.75 13.95
CA PHE A 336 -5.16 18.71 15.24
C PHE A 336 -5.22 20.08 15.89
N PRO A 337 -5.83 20.22 17.09
CA PRO A 337 -5.80 21.48 17.82
C PRO A 337 -4.34 21.83 18.17
N ASP A 338 -4.01 23.11 18.17
CA ASP A 338 -2.78 23.60 18.79
C ASP A 338 -2.78 23.21 20.27
N LYS A 339 -1.59 22.94 20.82
CA LYS A 339 -1.44 22.60 22.24
C LYS A 339 -1.62 23.81 23.11
#